data_59f5d7aa6f374bdfa53ec6e6acc482bb
#
_entry.id   59f5d7aa6f374bdfa53ec6e6acc482bb
#
_cell.length_a   1.000
_cell.length_b   1.000
_cell.length_c   1.000
_cell.angle_alpha   90.00
_cell.angle_beta   90.00
_cell.angle_gamma   90.00
#
_symmetry.space_group_name_H-M   'P 1'
#
loop_
_entity.id
_entity.type
_entity.pdbx_description
1 polymer ?
#
loop_
_entity_poly.entity_id
_entity_poly.type
_entity_poly.pdbx_seq_one_letter_code
_entity_poly.pdbx_strand_id
1 'polypeptide(L)'
;MKRLLCFVICLSMSLSVCLSVQAEGVDIAAARLTAYRAALETLYRQHRYPNGEEADLTVKERTPEDNAFALCDVDGDGQDELIFHLATAAVASQTENVYRYDPETGALAEELIEYPAVTYYANGYAVAQWSHNQGLSDDDFWPYNLYAYSADTQTYELIASVDAWAKVRSLQHWEFDFPYPDQIDAEGAGSVYLVTPRDGDTDVLSQTDYHAWLAAFGLTEPIAVAYLPLTAENIAAVGN
;
A
#
# COMPACT_ATOMS: atom_id res chain seq x y z
N MET A 1 -31.85 47.27 -22.28
CA MET A 1 -31.32 47.34 -20.88
C MET A 1 -31.51 46.05 -20.06
N LYS A 2 -32.63 45.29 -20.15
CA LYS A 2 -32.85 44.07 -19.36
C LYS A 2 -31.93 42.88 -19.72
N ARG A 3 -31.43 42.78 -20.96
CA ARG A 3 -30.54 41.68 -21.36
C ARG A 3 -29.08 41.84 -20.95
N LEU A 4 -28.61 43.07 -20.69
CA LEU A 4 -27.25 43.33 -20.24
C LEU A 4 -27.05 43.01 -18.74
N LEU A 5 -28.12 43.18 -17.94
CA LEU A 5 -28.08 42.91 -16.49
C LEU A 5 -27.98 41.42 -16.17
N CYS A 6 -28.65 40.55 -16.98
CA CYS A 6 -28.54 39.11 -16.79
C CYS A 6 -27.13 38.54 -17.09
N PHE A 7 -26.42 39.11 -18.08
CA PHE A 7 -25.06 38.63 -18.42
C PHE A 7 -24.01 38.99 -17.34
N VAL A 8 -24.15 40.15 -16.72
CA VAL A 8 -23.23 40.58 -15.65
C VAL A 8 -23.44 39.75 -14.37
N ILE A 9 -24.68 39.37 -14.04
CA ILE A 9 -24.99 38.56 -12.85
C ILE A 9 -24.49 37.11 -13.04
N CYS A 10 -24.64 36.52 -14.23
CA CYS A 10 -24.13 35.18 -14.51
C CYS A 10 -22.59 35.14 -14.49
N LEU A 11 -21.91 36.18 -14.97
CA LEU A 11 -20.43 36.23 -14.96
C LEU A 11 -19.86 36.42 -13.55
N SER A 12 -20.55 37.20 -12.72
CA SER A 12 -20.13 37.38 -11.31
C SER A 12 -20.37 36.16 -10.46
N MET A 13 -21.44 35.37 -10.69
CA MET A 13 -21.68 34.13 -9.96
C MET A 13 -20.68 33.03 -10.37
N SER A 14 -20.34 32.88 -11.66
CA SER A 14 -19.37 31.88 -12.06
C SER A 14 -17.95 32.19 -11.56
N LEU A 15 -17.58 33.47 -11.47
CA LEU A 15 -16.26 33.85 -10.93
C LEU A 15 -16.17 33.63 -9.42
N SER A 16 -17.27 33.84 -8.68
CA SER A 16 -17.30 33.62 -7.21
C SER A 16 -17.27 32.15 -6.86
N VAL A 17 -17.90 31.27 -7.65
CA VAL A 17 -17.86 29.81 -7.43
C VAL A 17 -16.48 29.25 -7.71
N CYS A 18 -15.80 29.70 -8.79
CA CYS A 18 -14.43 29.26 -9.07
C CYS A 18 -13.42 29.71 -7.99
N LEU A 19 -13.59 30.89 -7.41
CA LEU A 19 -12.70 31.38 -6.36
C LEU A 19 -12.91 30.64 -5.02
N SER A 20 -14.15 30.26 -4.69
CA SER A 20 -14.43 29.51 -3.47
C SER A 20 -13.91 28.05 -3.56
N VAL A 21 -14.04 27.40 -4.71
CA VAL A 21 -13.51 26.04 -4.90
C VAL A 21 -11.98 26.01 -4.82
N GLN A 22 -11.30 27.02 -5.38
CA GLN A 22 -9.83 27.08 -5.24
C GLN A 22 -9.38 27.39 -3.81
N ALA A 23 -10.11 28.20 -3.06
CA ALA A 23 -9.78 28.49 -1.67
C ALA A 23 -10.01 27.27 -0.76
N GLU A 24 -11.09 26.52 -0.97
CA GLU A 24 -11.34 25.27 -0.24
C GLU A 24 -10.26 24.21 -0.53
N GLY A 25 -9.86 24.02 -1.77
CA GLY A 25 -8.82 23.04 -2.14
C GLY A 25 -7.44 23.37 -1.54
N VAL A 26 -7.09 24.65 -1.44
CA VAL A 26 -5.83 25.08 -0.80
C VAL A 26 -5.87 24.84 0.71
N ASP A 27 -7.01 25.06 1.35
CA ASP A 27 -7.18 24.86 2.79
C ASP A 27 -7.11 23.37 3.17
N ILE A 28 -7.77 22.50 2.41
CA ILE A 28 -7.70 21.03 2.59
C ILE A 28 -6.27 20.50 2.44
N ALA A 29 -5.55 20.95 1.43
CA ALA A 29 -4.16 20.52 1.21
C ALA A 29 -3.24 20.95 2.38
N ALA A 30 -3.40 22.18 2.86
CA ALA A 30 -2.66 22.67 4.02
C ALA A 30 -3.03 21.92 5.31
N ALA A 31 -4.32 21.61 5.51
CA ALA A 31 -4.80 20.83 6.64
C ALA A 31 -4.23 19.40 6.62
N ARG A 32 -4.22 18.74 5.44
CA ARG A 32 -3.64 17.42 5.22
C ARG A 32 -2.16 17.39 5.63
N LEU A 33 -1.34 18.29 5.09
CA LEU A 33 0.09 18.35 5.42
C LEU A 33 0.34 18.64 6.90
N THR A 34 -0.52 19.44 7.53
CA THR A 34 -0.48 19.69 8.98
C THR A 34 -0.78 18.41 9.77
N ALA A 35 -1.78 17.64 9.37
CA ALA A 35 -2.12 16.36 9.99
C ALA A 35 -1.02 15.33 9.82
N TYR A 36 -0.43 15.23 8.63
CA TYR A 36 0.70 14.33 8.36
C TYR A 36 1.93 14.68 9.21
N ARG A 37 2.28 15.96 9.29
CA ARG A 37 3.38 16.39 10.17
C ARG A 37 3.09 16.05 11.64
N ALA A 38 1.90 16.28 12.13
CA ALA A 38 1.51 15.95 13.50
C ALA A 38 1.60 14.44 13.78
N ALA A 39 1.19 13.61 12.83
CA ALA A 39 1.30 12.16 12.93
C ALA A 39 2.77 11.70 12.96
N LEU A 40 3.61 12.26 12.09
CA LEU A 40 5.06 11.99 12.06
C LEU A 40 5.74 12.42 13.37
N GLU A 41 5.40 13.59 13.91
CA GLU A 41 5.91 14.06 15.21
C GLU A 41 5.48 13.13 16.35
N THR A 42 4.24 12.65 16.32
CA THR A 42 3.70 11.72 17.31
C THR A 42 4.41 10.37 17.22
N LEU A 43 4.58 9.84 16.02
CA LEU A 43 5.34 8.61 15.79
C LEU A 43 6.78 8.76 16.30
N TYR A 44 7.49 9.80 15.88
CA TYR A 44 8.91 10.02 16.21
C TYR A 44 9.16 10.24 17.70
N ARG A 45 8.29 11.02 18.40
CA ARG A 45 8.51 11.43 19.80
C ARG A 45 7.82 10.56 20.82
N GLN A 46 6.65 10.01 20.47
CA GLN A 46 5.78 9.29 21.41
C GLN A 46 5.69 7.80 21.06
N HIS A 47 6.28 7.38 19.94
CA HIS A 47 6.23 6.01 19.44
C HIS A 47 4.78 5.51 19.33
N ARG A 48 3.91 6.31 18.70
CA ARG A 48 2.51 5.98 18.49
C ARG A 48 2.07 6.21 17.06
N TYR A 49 1.30 5.27 16.56
CA TYR A 49 0.60 5.39 15.30
C TYR A 49 -0.56 6.40 15.40
N PRO A 50 -1.13 6.87 14.26
CA PRO A 50 -2.32 7.74 14.24
C PRO A 50 -3.53 7.16 14.96
N ASN A 51 -3.72 5.84 14.97
CA ASN A 51 -4.78 5.14 15.69
C ASN A 51 -4.54 5.06 17.21
N GLY A 52 -3.39 5.55 17.71
CA GLY A 52 -3.01 5.57 19.12
C GLY A 52 -2.30 4.30 19.61
N GLU A 53 -2.12 3.29 18.78
CA GLU A 53 -1.35 2.09 19.11
C GLU A 53 0.14 2.40 19.25
N GLU A 54 0.85 1.60 20.04
CA GLU A 54 2.29 1.74 20.22
C GLU A 54 3.05 1.23 19.00
N ALA A 55 3.99 2.03 18.51
CA ALA A 55 4.92 1.67 17.46
C ALA A 55 6.29 1.35 18.07
N ASP A 56 6.83 0.19 17.75
CA ASP A 56 8.17 -0.20 18.21
C ASP A 56 9.23 0.36 17.26
N LEU A 57 9.80 1.49 17.62
CA LEU A 57 10.82 2.19 16.83
C LEU A 57 12.26 1.89 17.27
N THR A 58 12.46 1.06 18.30
CA THR A 58 13.78 0.87 18.94
C THR A 58 14.10 -0.57 19.21
N VAL A 59 14.06 -1.43 18.20
CA VAL A 59 14.39 -2.85 18.35
C VAL A 59 15.87 -3.09 18.04
N LYS A 60 16.57 -3.84 18.89
CA LYS A 60 17.92 -4.39 18.62
C LYS A 60 18.95 -3.34 18.19
N GLU A 61 19.13 -2.30 18.97
CA GLU A 61 20.11 -1.23 18.71
C GLU A 61 19.77 -0.30 17.53
N ARG A 62 18.57 -0.41 16.96
CA ARG A 62 18.06 0.54 15.96
C ARG A 62 17.49 1.78 16.63
N THR A 63 17.48 2.87 15.91
CA THR A 63 16.95 4.17 16.33
C THR A 63 15.72 4.57 15.49
N PRO A 64 14.93 5.55 15.91
CA PRO A 64 13.83 6.04 15.08
C PRO A 64 14.26 6.44 13.67
N GLU A 65 15.48 6.91 13.48
CA GLU A 65 16.05 7.33 12.20
C GLU A 65 16.34 6.18 11.24
N ASP A 66 16.35 4.94 11.71
CA ASP A 66 16.43 3.74 10.87
C ASP A 66 15.10 3.44 10.15
N ASN A 67 14.04 4.13 10.55
CA ASN A 67 12.73 4.09 9.90
C ASN A 67 12.61 5.22 8.87
N ALA A 68 11.63 5.11 7.99
CA ALA A 68 11.41 6.07 6.93
C ALA A 68 9.92 6.42 6.78
N PHE A 69 9.63 7.47 6.04
CA PHE A 69 8.29 7.83 5.61
C PHE A 69 8.31 8.38 4.18
N ALA A 70 7.17 8.39 3.54
CA ALA A 70 6.96 9.05 2.27
C ALA A 70 5.62 9.78 2.22
N LEU A 71 5.52 10.77 1.34
CA LEU A 71 4.25 11.33 0.86
C LEU A 71 4.18 11.00 -0.63
N CYS A 72 3.18 10.25 -1.03
CA CYS A 72 3.04 9.75 -2.40
C CYS A 72 1.60 9.36 -2.67
N ASP A 73 1.05 9.80 -3.79
CA ASP A 73 -0.23 9.34 -4.32
C ASP A 73 -0.07 7.89 -4.81
N VAL A 74 -0.48 6.94 -3.99
CA VAL A 74 -0.32 5.51 -4.27
C VAL A 74 -1.62 4.84 -4.69
N ASP A 75 -2.76 5.48 -4.47
CA ASP A 75 -4.09 4.99 -4.86
C ASP A 75 -4.61 5.63 -6.15
N GLY A 76 -3.99 6.72 -6.61
CA GLY A 76 -4.32 7.42 -7.85
C GLY A 76 -5.48 8.40 -7.72
N ASP A 77 -5.82 8.86 -6.51
CA ASP A 77 -6.90 9.84 -6.27
C ASP A 77 -6.45 11.29 -6.50
N GLY A 78 -5.15 11.52 -6.68
CA GLY A 78 -4.51 12.82 -6.89
C GLY A 78 -4.13 13.53 -5.58
N GLN A 79 -4.16 12.83 -4.46
CA GLN A 79 -3.69 13.32 -3.18
C GLN A 79 -2.59 12.38 -2.68
N ASP A 80 -1.55 12.93 -2.05
CA ASP A 80 -0.51 12.09 -1.45
C ASP A 80 -1.02 11.46 -0.16
N GLU A 81 -0.76 10.16 0.03
CA GLU A 81 -0.88 9.44 1.28
C GLU A 81 0.39 9.64 2.12
N LEU A 82 0.25 9.46 3.44
CA LEU A 82 1.35 9.32 4.37
C LEU A 82 1.70 7.84 4.52
N ILE A 83 2.91 7.47 4.14
CA ILE A 83 3.40 6.10 4.22
C ILE A 83 4.47 6.03 5.31
N PHE A 84 4.28 5.15 6.31
CA PHE A 84 5.31 4.77 7.27
C PHE A 84 5.98 3.48 6.81
N HIS A 85 7.29 3.51 6.67
CA HIS A 85 8.13 2.35 6.37
C HIS A 85 9.01 2.07 7.58
N LEU A 86 8.57 1.17 8.45
CA LEU A 86 9.25 0.89 9.70
C LEU A 86 10.10 -0.37 9.60
N ALA A 87 11.41 -0.20 9.78
CA ALA A 87 12.40 -1.27 9.79
C ALA A 87 12.59 -1.91 11.18
N THR A 88 11.80 -1.50 12.16
CA THR A 88 11.94 -1.86 13.58
C THR A 88 10.76 -2.65 14.14
N ALA A 89 9.77 -3.00 13.34
CA ALA A 89 8.59 -3.76 13.79
C ALA A 89 8.99 -5.08 14.48
N ALA A 90 8.37 -5.37 15.63
CA ALA A 90 8.84 -6.38 16.56
C ALA A 90 8.81 -7.82 16.03
N VAL A 91 7.78 -8.22 15.30
CA VAL A 91 7.57 -9.61 14.86
C VAL A 91 8.22 -9.88 13.52
N ALA A 92 7.92 -9.08 12.50
CA ALA A 92 8.45 -9.25 11.16
C ALA A 92 9.73 -8.44 10.92
N SER A 93 10.17 -7.67 11.91
CA SER A 93 11.26 -6.69 11.84
C SER A 93 11.01 -5.53 10.87
N GLN A 94 9.86 -5.51 10.21
CA GLN A 94 9.50 -4.49 9.22
C GLN A 94 7.96 -4.40 9.09
N THR A 95 7.44 -3.20 8.82
CA THR A 95 6.03 -2.98 8.43
C THR A 95 5.90 -1.71 7.59
N GLU A 96 4.88 -1.69 6.74
CA GLU A 96 4.47 -0.53 5.97
C GLU A 96 3.01 -0.21 6.26
N ASN A 97 2.74 1.06 6.58
CA ASN A 97 1.41 1.55 6.93
C ASN A 97 1.09 2.75 6.07
N VAL A 98 -0.03 2.72 5.36
CA VAL A 98 -0.52 3.78 4.48
C VAL A 98 -1.72 4.45 5.11
N TYR A 99 -1.68 5.78 5.18
CA TYR A 99 -2.73 6.60 5.76
C TYR A 99 -3.13 7.73 4.81
N ARG A 100 -4.42 7.87 4.56
CA ARG A 100 -5.00 9.05 3.91
C ARG A 100 -5.48 10.07 4.94
N TYR A 101 -5.62 11.31 4.52
CA TYR A 101 -6.28 12.35 5.29
C TYR A 101 -7.78 12.36 4.99
N ASP A 102 -8.61 12.27 6.01
CA ASP A 102 -10.06 12.41 5.90
C ASP A 102 -10.46 13.89 6.16
N PRO A 103 -10.87 14.64 5.14
CA PRO A 103 -11.22 16.04 5.28
C PRO A 103 -12.52 16.29 6.08
N GLU A 104 -13.38 15.27 6.22
CA GLU A 104 -14.62 15.39 6.98
C GLU A 104 -14.38 15.35 8.49
N THR A 105 -13.46 14.50 8.92
CA THR A 105 -13.12 14.29 10.32
C THR A 105 -11.85 15.03 10.75
N GLY A 106 -10.99 15.40 9.80
CA GLY A 106 -9.68 15.97 10.06
C GLY A 106 -8.66 14.93 10.60
N ALA A 107 -8.99 13.65 10.56
CA ALA A 107 -8.19 12.55 11.06
C ALA A 107 -7.45 11.82 9.93
N LEU A 108 -6.51 10.98 10.31
CA LEU A 108 -5.90 10.02 9.38
C LEU A 108 -6.67 8.69 9.45
N ALA A 109 -7.02 8.17 8.27
CA ALA A 109 -7.62 6.87 8.10
C ALA A 109 -6.62 5.91 7.45
N GLU A 110 -6.56 4.69 7.94
CA GLU A 110 -5.68 3.66 7.45
C GLU A 110 -6.22 3.06 6.16
N GLU A 111 -5.36 2.86 5.17
CA GLU A 111 -5.71 2.24 3.90
C GLU A 111 -5.07 0.87 3.72
N LEU A 112 -3.85 0.70 4.22
CA LEU A 112 -3.11 -0.55 4.15
C LEU A 112 -2.16 -0.67 5.34
N ILE A 113 -2.08 -1.86 5.94
CA ILE A 113 -0.97 -2.29 6.80
C ILE A 113 -0.43 -3.59 6.26
N GLU A 114 0.84 -3.59 5.89
CA GLU A 114 1.53 -4.77 5.40
C GLU A 114 3.00 -4.80 5.84
N TYR A 115 3.65 -5.89 5.52
CA TYR A 115 5.09 -5.97 5.67
C TYR A 115 5.78 -5.13 4.59
N PRO A 116 7.00 -4.62 4.82
CA PRO A 116 7.76 -3.89 3.80
C PRO A 116 8.01 -4.76 2.56
N ALA A 117 8.33 -4.11 1.49
CA ALA A 117 8.38 -4.60 0.13
C ALA A 117 7.01 -4.57 -0.56
N VAL A 118 6.24 -3.52 -0.28
CA VAL A 118 5.04 -3.21 -1.05
C VAL A 118 5.44 -2.47 -2.33
N THR A 119 4.90 -2.92 -3.44
CA THR A 119 5.00 -2.25 -4.74
C THR A 119 3.61 -1.78 -5.15
N TYR A 120 3.43 -0.47 -5.29
CA TYR A 120 2.20 0.14 -5.77
C TYR A 120 2.25 0.32 -7.28
N TYR A 121 1.10 0.22 -7.95
CA TYR A 121 0.97 0.35 -9.39
C TYR A 121 -0.02 1.45 -9.76
N ALA A 122 0.26 2.18 -10.83
CA ALA A 122 -0.55 3.31 -11.29
C ALA A 122 -2.01 2.95 -11.63
N ASN A 123 -2.33 1.68 -11.77
CA ASN A 123 -3.68 1.19 -12.00
C ASN A 123 -4.42 0.76 -10.72
N GLY A 124 -3.93 1.19 -9.54
CA GLY A 124 -4.59 0.98 -8.25
C GLY A 124 -4.37 -0.40 -7.62
N TYR A 125 -3.43 -1.20 -8.13
CA TYR A 125 -3.03 -2.44 -7.47
C TYR A 125 -1.81 -2.23 -6.57
N ALA A 126 -1.68 -3.10 -5.56
CA ALA A 126 -0.49 -3.21 -4.73
C ALA A 126 -0.10 -4.68 -4.54
N VAL A 127 1.21 -4.93 -4.55
CA VAL A 127 1.79 -6.25 -4.28
C VAL A 127 2.64 -6.14 -3.03
N ALA A 128 2.25 -6.84 -1.97
CA ALA A 128 2.98 -6.89 -0.70
C ALA A 128 3.69 -8.24 -0.58
N GLN A 129 5.01 -8.25 -0.74
CA GLN A 129 5.81 -9.46 -0.58
C GLN A 129 5.97 -9.82 0.90
N TRP A 130 6.06 -11.10 1.22
CA TRP A 130 6.31 -11.54 2.58
C TRP A 130 7.72 -11.12 3.03
N SER A 131 7.85 -10.78 4.30
CA SER A 131 9.13 -10.34 4.87
C SER A 131 10.20 -11.45 4.94
N HIS A 132 9.76 -12.70 4.88
CA HIS A 132 10.61 -13.88 4.87
C HIS A 132 10.11 -14.84 3.79
N ASN A 133 11.01 -15.34 2.96
CA ASN A 133 10.67 -16.42 2.05
C ASN A 133 10.52 -17.72 2.86
N GLN A 134 9.31 -17.99 3.30
CA GLN A 134 8.91 -19.22 3.98
C GLN A 134 7.97 -20.06 3.10
N GLY A 135 7.83 -19.68 1.83
CA GLY A 135 7.00 -20.37 0.88
C GLY A 135 7.52 -21.76 0.52
N LEU A 136 6.74 -22.47 -0.26
CA LEU A 136 7.06 -23.81 -0.74
C LEU A 136 7.94 -23.79 -1.98
N SER A 137 8.35 -22.61 -2.44
CA SER A 137 9.24 -22.44 -3.59
C SER A 137 10.67 -22.83 -3.25
N ASP A 138 11.39 -23.30 -4.25
CA ASP A 138 12.83 -23.61 -4.20
C ASP A 138 13.68 -22.48 -4.77
N ASP A 139 13.06 -21.57 -5.50
CA ASP A 139 13.67 -20.47 -6.22
C ASP A 139 13.52 -19.13 -5.46
N ASP A 140 13.87 -18.03 -6.13
CA ASP A 140 13.71 -16.66 -5.64
C ASP A 140 12.24 -16.17 -5.66
N PHE A 141 11.26 -17.07 -5.69
CA PHE A 141 9.86 -16.70 -5.58
C PHE A 141 9.53 -16.34 -4.14
N TRP A 142 9.09 -15.11 -3.95
CA TRP A 142 8.59 -14.61 -2.67
C TRP A 142 7.07 -14.66 -2.65
N PRO A 143 6.47 -15.36 -1.69
CA PRO A 143 5.03 -15.29 -1.48
C PRO A 143 4.59 -13.84 -1.31
N TYR A 144 3.40 -13.51 -1.80
CA TYR A 144 2.89 -12.15 -1.75
C TYR A 144 1.37 -12.09 -1.62
N ASN A 145 0.90 -10.96 -1.15
CA ASN A 145 -0.50 -10.57 -1.20
C ASN A 145 -0.70 -9.58 -2.35
N LEU A 146 -1.76 -9.80 -3.14
CA LEU A 146 -2.21 -8.88 -4.18
C LEU A 146 -3.43 -8.13 -3.68
N TYR A 147 -3.38 -6.81 -3.75
CA TYR A 147 -4.45 -5.91 -3.36
C TYR A 147 -4.95 -5.09 -4.53
N ALA A 148 -6.20 -4.64 -4.45
CA ALA A 148 -6.74 -3.58 -5.29
C ALA A 148 -7.30 -2.47 -4.41
N TYR A 149 -7.05 -1.22 -4.77
CA TYR A 149 -7.67 -0.08 -4.11
C TYR A 149 -9.17 -0.02 -4.44
N SER A 150 -9.98 0.16 -3.42
CA SER A 150 -11.42 0.29 -3.50
C SER A 150 -11.83 1.73 -3.17
N ALA A 151 -12.29 2.48 -4.15
CA ALA A 151 -12.78 3.84 -3.95
C ALA A 151 -14.04 3.91 -3.06
N ASP A 152 -14.79 2.82 -2.96
CA ASP A 152 -16.00 2.75 -2.12
C ASP A 152 -15.65 2.65 -0.63
N THR A 153 -14.62 1.88 -0.28
CA THR A 153 -14.14 1.71 1.10
C THR A 153 -12.96 2.64 1.41
N GLN A 154 -12.32 3.21 0.38
CA GLN A 154 -11.10 3.99 0.45
C GLN A 154 -9.97 3.23 1.17
N THR A 155 -9.83 1.94 0.82
CA THR A 155 -8.80 1.03 1.36
C THR A 155 -8.33 0.07 0.29
N TYR A 156 -7.15 -0.50 0.49
CA TYR A 156 -6.68 -1.63 -0.30
C TYR A 156 -7.36 -2.92 0.16
N GLU A 157 -8.07 -3.59 -0.75
CA GLU A 157 -8.76 -4.84 -0.47
C GLU A 157 -7.96 -6.02 -1.03
N LEU A 158 -7.75 -7.05 -0.20
CA LEU A 158 -7.05 -8.26 -0.61
C LEU A 158 -7.80 -8.95 -1.75
N ILE A 159 -7.11 -9.19 -2.85
CA ILE A 159 -7.61 -10.00 -3.98
C ILE A 159 -7.25 -11.47 -3.78
N ALA A 160 -5.95 -11.73 -3.54
CA ALA A 160 -5.45 -13.07 -3.32
C ALA A 160 -4.11 -13.06 -2.59
N SER A 161 -3.85 -14.14 -1.86
CA SER A 161 -2.49 -14.51 -1.41
C SER A 161 -1.91 -15.53 -2.39
N VAL A 162 -0.65 -15.38 -2.72
CA VAL A 162 0.03 -16.20 -3.73
C VAL A 162 1.30 -16.80 -3.16
N ASP A 163 1.47 -18.11 -3.35
CA ASP A 163 2.70 -18.84 -3.08
C ASP A 163 3.06 -19.72 -4.28
N ALA A 164 4.27 -20.26 -4.30
CA ALA A 164 4.69 -21.26 -5.27
C ALA A 164 5.10 -22.53 -4.52
N TRP A 165 4.78 -23.69 -5.11
CA TRP A 165 5.14 -24.99 -4.58
C TRP A 165 6.06 -25.71 -5.54
N ALA A 166 7.35 -25.82 -5.16
CA ALA A 166 8.34 -26.52 -5.93
C ALA A 166 8.30 -28.02 -5.68
N LYS A 167 8.36 -28.81 -6.75
CA LYS A 167 8.35 -30.28 -6.68
C LYS A 167 9.49 -30.83 -5.83
N VAL A 168 10.66 -30.23 -5.88
CA VAL A 168 11.83 -30.63 -5.09
C VAL A 168 11.57 -30.50 -3.58
N ARG A 169 10.75 -29.53 -3.15
CA ARG A 169 10.36 -29.35 -1.75
C ARG A 169 9.49 -30.48 -1.25
N SER A 170 8.56 -30.99 -2.07
CA SER A 170 7.72 -32.16 -1.74
C SER A 170 8.54 -33.42 -1.45
N LEU A 171 9.72 -33.55 -2.04
CA LEU A 171 10.61 -34.69 -1.81
C LEU A 171 11.45 -34.53 -0.53
N GLN A 172 11.59 -33.35 -0.01
CA GLN A 172 12.44 -33.02 1.14
C GLN A 172 11.65 -32.84 2.44
N HIS A 173 10.38 -32.45 2.37
CA HIS A 173 9.53 -32.18 3.51
C HIS A 173 8.54 -33.31 3.76
N TRP A 174 8.83 -34.12 4.79
CA TRP A 174 7.96 -35.16 5.30
C TRP A 174 6.66 -34.65 5.97
N GLU A 175 6.54 -33.29 6.12
CA GLU A 175 5.38 -32.63 6.70
C GLU A 175 4.21 -32.44 5.72
N PHE A 176 4.44 -32.65 4.42
CA PHE A 176 3.39 -32.54 3.42
C PHE A 176 2.73 -33.89 3.21
N ASP A 177 1.55 -34.08 3.77
CA ASP A 177 0.69 -35.26 3.55
C ASP A 177 0.14 -35.35 2.11
N PHE A 178 0.45 -34.39 1.25
CA PHE A 178 -0.07 -34.30 -0.11
C PHE A 178 1.05 -34.50 -1.13
N PRO A 179 0.83 -35.39 -2.11
CA PRO A 179 1.77 -35.55 -3.22
C PRO A 179 1.76 -34.28 -4.09
N TYR A 180 2.90 -33.94 -4.66
CA TYR A 180 3.00 -32.90 -5.65
C TYR A 180 2.04 -33.15 -6.82
N PRO A 181 1.31 -32.12 -7.30
CA PRO A 181 0.25 -32.31 -8.31
C PRO A 181 0.82 -32.36 -9.74
N ASP A 182 1.51 -33.45 -10.08
CA ASP A 182 2.12 -33.67 -11.41
C ASP A 182 1.16 -33.47 -12.59
N GLN A 183 -0.13 -33.70 -12.38
CA GLN A 183 -1.14 -33.47 -13.42
C GLN A 183 -1.39 -32.00 -13.72
N ILE A 184 -1.09 -31.10 -12.77
CA ILE A 184 -1.18 -29.64 -12.97
C ILE A 184 0.11 -29.15 -13.62
N ASP A 185 1.28 -29.68 -13.18
CA ASP A 185 2.59 -29.41 -13.78
C ASP A 185 2.83 -30.28 -15.03
N ALA A 186 1.86 -30.36 -15.93
CA ALA A 186 1.98 -31.16 -17.16
C ALA A 186 3.08 -30.65 -18.10
N GLU A 187 3.49 -29.40 -17.94
CA GLU A 187 4.58 -28.77 -18.70
C GLU A 187 5.95 -29.19 -18.18
N GLY A 188 6.02 -29.77 -16.97
CA GLY A 188 7.28 -30.17 -16.33
C GLY A 188 8.14 -28.99 -15.87
N ALA A 189 7.48 -27.88 -15.51
CA ALA A 189 8.15 -26.67 -15.00
C ALA A 189 8.83 -26.91 -13.65
N GLY A 190 8.38 -27.92 -12.88
CA GLY A 190 8.88 -28.24 -11.56
C GLY A 190 8.31 -27.38 -10.43
N SER A 191 7.37 -26.50 -10.76
CA SER A 191 6.64 -25.68 -9.77
C SER A 191 5.19 -25.47 -10.20
N VAL A 192 4.29 -25.44 -9.22
CA VAL A 192 2.90 -24.99 -9.37
C VAL A 192 2.68 -23.78 -8.47
N TYR A 193 1.65 -23.03 -8.74
CA TYR A 193 1.33 -21.79 -8.01
C TYR A 193 0.03 -21.96 -7.25
N LEU A 194 0.05 -21.55 -5.98
CA LEU A 194 -1.06 -21.58 -5.06
C LEU A 194 -1.67 -20.17 -4.99
N VAL A 195 -2.84 -20.01 -5.56
CA VAL A 195 -3.56 -18.73 -5.52
C VAL A 195 -4.76 -18.88 -4.62
N THR A 196 -4.76 -18.21 -3.48
CA THR A 196 -5.83 -18.23 -2.49
C THR A 196 -6.59 -16.90 -2.55
N PRO A 197 -7.77 -16.84 -3.19
CA PRO A 197 -8.61 -15.66 -3.19
C PRO A 197 -9.05 -15.30 -1.76
N ARG A 198 -9.37 -13.99 -1.54
CA ARG A 198 -9.87 -13.51 -0.24
C ARG A 198 -11.02 -14.36 0.33
N ASP A 199 -11.97 -14.73 -0.51
CA ASP A 199 -13.20 -15.42 -0.12
C ASP A 199 -13.35 -16.75 -0.88
N GLY A 200 -12.31 -17.59 -0.93
CA GLY A 200 -12.35 -18.83 -1.69
C GLY A 200 -11.31 -19.86 -1.27
N ASP A 201 -11.45 -21.04 -1.87
CA ASP A 201 -10.45 -22.09 -1.73
C ASP A 201 -9.21 -21.78 -2.57
N THR A 202 -8.09 -22.40 -2.21
CA THR A 202 -6.84 -22.26 -2.96
C THR A 202 -6.95 -22.97 -4.31
N ASP A 203 -6.73 -22.23 -5.38
CA ASP A 203 -6.51 -22.75 -6.72
C ASP A 203 -5.05 -23.13 -6.90
N VAL A 204 -4.82 -24.32 -7.50
CA VAL A 204 -3.47 -24.76 -7.87
C VAL A 204 -3.32 -24.59 -9.38
N LEU A 205 -2.43 -23.71 -9.80
CA LEU A 205 -2.25 -23.33 -11.19
C LEU A 205 -0.94 -23.87 -11.75
N SER A 206 -0.93 -24.24 -13.05
CA SER A 206 0.30 -24.45 -13.80
C SER A 206 1.05 -23.13 -13.94
N GLN A 207 2.32 -23.16 -14.34
CA GLN A 207 3.10 -21.96 -14.60
C GLN A 207 2.44 -21.08 -15.68
N THR A 208 1.96 -21.66 -16.75
CA THR A 208 1.26 -20.96 -17.84
C THR A 208 -0.03 -20.31 -17.34
N ASP A 209 -0.86 -21.02 -16.57
CA ASP A 209 -2.12 -20.49 -16.05
C ASP A 209 -1.90 -19.38 -15.03
N TYR A 210 -0.89 -19.54 -14.17
CA TYR A 210 -0.50 -18.49 -13.21
C TYR A 210 -0.06 -17.20 -13.92
N HIS A 211 0.79 -17.31 -14.94
CA HIS A 211 1.22 -16.12 -15.69
C HIS A 211 0.03 -15.46 -16.42
N ALA A 212 -0.91 -16.24 -16.94
CA ALA A 212 -2.12 -15.70 -17.55
C ALA A 212 -3.03 -15.00 -16.53
N TRP A 213 -3.18 -15.59 -15.34
CA TRP A 213 -3.90 -15.00 -14.22
C TRP A 213 -3.26 -13.68 -13.78
N LEU A 214 -1.95 -13.66 -13.55
CA LEU A 214 -1.22 -12.46 -13.11
C LEU A 214 -1.27 -11.35 -14.18
N ALA A 215 -1.15 -11.69 -15.45
CA ALA A 215 -1.20 -10.73 -16.55
C ALA A 215 -2.55 -9.99 -16.65
N ALA A 216 -3.65 -10.59 -16.16
CA ALA A 216 -4.97 -9.95 -16.16
C ALA A 216 -5.03 -8.69 -15.29
N PHE A 217 -4.13 -8.51 -14.31
CA PHE A 217 -4.08 -7.35 -13.44
C PHE A 217 -3.27 -6.17 -14.03
N GLY A 218 -2.51 -6.38 -15.12
CA GLY A 218 -1.79 -5.31 -15.80
C GLY A 218 -0.77 -4.58 -14.91
N LEU A 219 0.00 -5.30 -14.11
CA LEU A 219 0.99 -4.77 -13.16
C LEU A 219 2.26 -4.30 -13.91
N THR A 220 2.16 -3.23 -14.69
CA THR A 220 3.25 -2.80 -15.60
C THR A 220 3.89 -1.47 -15.26
N GLU A 221 3.21 -0.62 -14.49
CA GLU A 221 3.67 0.74 -14.17
C GLU A 221 3.80 0.91 -12.64
N PRO A 222 4.92 0.48 -12.04
CA PRO A 222 5.14 0.66 -10.61
C PRO A 222 5.35 2.15 -10.26
N ILE A 223 4.75 2.57 -9.15
CA ILE A 223 4.93 3.91 -8.60
C ILE A 223 6.26 3.96 -7.84
N ALA A 224 7.09 4.95 -8.13
CA ALA A 224 8.35 5.16 -7.44
C ALA A 224 8.12 5.96 -6.15
N VAL A 225 8.03 5.28 -5.01
CA VAL A 225 7.89 5.92 -3.70
C VAL A 225 9.25 6.44 -3.21
N ALA A 226 9.34 7.74 -2.92
CA ALA A 226 10.56 8.39 -2.45
C ALA A 226 10.57 8.47 -0.92
N TYR A 227 11.18 7.50 -0.26
CA TYR A 227 11.29 7.45 1.19
C TYR A 227 12.33 8.41 1.74
N LEU A 228 11.98 9.11 2.83
CA LEU A 228 12.87 9.97 3.62
C LEU A 228 13.09 9.34 5.00
N PRO A 229 14.32 9.39 5.55
CA PRO A 229 14.55 8.96 6.93
C PRO A 229 13.64 9.69 7.93
N LEU A 230 13.15 8.98 8.94
CA LEU A 230 12.29 9.53 9.99
C LEU A 230 13.14 10.35 10.98
N THR A 231 13.45 11.60 10.59
CA THR A 231 14.25 12.55 11.37
C THR A 231 13.45 13.80 11.70
N ALA A 232 13.83 14.50 12.77
CA ALA A 232 13.19 15.77 13.13
C ALA A 232 13.28 16.82 12.01
N GLU A 233 14.37 16.83 11.23
CA GLU A 233 14.57 17.73 10.10
C GLU A 233 13.61 17.44 8.96
N ASN A 234 13.52 16.17 8.53
CA ASN A 234 12.62 15.77 7.44
C ASN A 234 11.15 15.96 7.82
N ILE A 235 10.79 15.69 9.07
CA ILE A 235 9.43 15.93 9.60
C ILE A 235 9.09 17.42 9.54
N ALA A 236 10.02 18.30 9.97
CA ALA A 236 9.81 19.73 9.96
C ALA A 236 9.69 20.31 8.53
N ALA A 237 10.22 19.62 7.52
CA ALA A 237 10.14 20.03 6.12
C ALA A 237 8.77 19.73 5.47
N VAL A 238 7.96 18.85 6.08
CA VAL A 238 6.62 18.52 5.55
C VAL A 238 5.72 19.78 5.56
N GLY A 239 5.27 20.20 4.37
CA GLY A 239 4.36 21.34 4.19
C GLY A 239 5.01 22.73 4.33
N ASN A 240 6.34 22.84 4.21
CA ASN A 240 7.06 24.11 4.20
C ASN A 240 7.53 24.48 2.78
#